data_1cbc1b49581601b11e2cc3ac9e2e4fad
#
_entry.id   1cbc1b49581601b11e2cc3ac9e2e4fad
#
_cell.length_a   1.000
_cell.length_b   1.000
_cell.length_c   1.000
_cell.angle_alpha   90.00
_cell.angle_beta   90.00
_cell.angle_gamma   90.00
#
_symmetry.space_group_name_H-M   'P 1'
#
loop_
_entity.id
_entity.type
_entity.pdbx_description
1 polymer ?
#
loop_
_entity_poly.entity_id
_entity_poly.type
_entity_poly.pdbx_seq_one_letter_code
_entity_poly.pdbx_strand_id
1 'polypeptide(L)'
;MERLEQAGFACYIVGGAVRDWLAGGKPHDYDLCTAATPEQTERIFSDLHVIETGLKHGTVTIVMDGEPIEITTFRTEGAYSDGRRPDSVAFVTDITQDLARRDFTVNAMAWSPRRGLCDPFGGKEDLARKHIRCVGDAETRFQEDALRILRALRFASTRGYEIEAQTAQALRDNRHRLTHVSAERITAELLQIVSGAYAGAVCMEFAEIFAEILPEIAPMMGFQQCNPHHKYDVWEHSVRAMESIRPEPLLRLTMLFHDCGKPDTFTVDAQGIGHFYGHPAQSYVVAKRAVQHLRLPTQMEQQLLYLVRHHDTPLGQTKRSVRRKLAVHGEAIFRQLLAIKKADCIGQGTTPHNQTELLETEQLLEEVLTEHDCLTRRDLAVNGHDLQAWGVSGRSIGFFLSEMLNRVLDEPENNTRERLKEIFEELQDGQNQIELTVSGMSAGCCVREVRRLMERIPEVQKTEVVLDSGQIVLYGQKIPLEQVRNALTAAGFEVVI
;
A
#
# COMPACT_ATOMS: atom_id res chain seq x y z
N MET A 1 -15.80 -29.07 23.54
CA MET A 1 -16.89 -28.65 24.44
C MET A 1 -17.38 -29.80 25.32
N GLU A 2 -17.77 -30.92 24.76
CA GLU A 2 -18.39 -32.03 25.48
C GLU A 2 -17.55 -32.56 26.66
N ARG A 3 -16.25 -32.70 26.47
CA ARG A 3 -15.30 -33.13 27.54
C ARG A 3 -15.27 -32.17 28.72
N LEU A 4 -15.30 -30.84 28.47
CA LEU A 4 -15.35 -29.82 29.52
C LEU A 4 -16.67 -29.87 30.30
N GLU A 5 -17.79 -30.07 29.60
CA GLU A 5 -19.11 -30.18 30.19
C GLU A 5 -19.30 -31.47 30.99
N GLN A 6 -18.72 -32.59 30.55
CA GLN A 6 -18.68 -33.84 31.30
C GLN A 6 -17.83 -33.71 32.57
N ALA A 7 -16.78 -32.90 32.53
CA ALA A 7 -15.97 -32.55 33.71
C ALA A 7 -16.64 -31.53 34.66
N GLY A 8 -17.86 -31.08 34.36
CA GLY A 8 -18.66 -30.16 35.18
C GLY A 8 -18.42 -28.66 34.88
N PHE A 9 -17.64 -28.31 33.84
CA PHE A 9 -17.36 -26.92 33.51
C PHE A 9 -18.24 -26.42 32.35
N ALA A 10 -18.84 -25.26 32.53
CA ALA A 10 -19.56 -24.59 31.43
C ALA A 10 -18.59 -24.24 30.30
N CYS A 11 -19.02 -24.48 29.05
CA CYS A 11 -18.23 -24.19 27.87
C CYS A 11 -19.13 -23.62 26.77
N TYR A 12 -18.63 -22.57 26.09
CA TYR A 12 -19.33 -21.86 25.00
C TYR A 12 -18.40 -21.57 23.85
N ILE A 13 -18.96 -21.56 22.64
CA ILE A 13 -18.40 -20.87 21.48
C ILE A 13 -18.68 -19.39 21.68
N VAL A 14 -17.73 -18.50 21.35
CA VAL A 14 -17.85 -17.06 21.62
C VAL A 14 -17.41 -16.18 20.45
N GLY A 15 -17.79 -14.92 20.52
CA GLY A 15 -17.25 -13.85 19.65
C GLY A 15 -17.63 -13.97 18.19
N GLY A 16 -16.63 -13.86 17.32
CA GLY A 16 -16.79 -13.82 15.87
C GLY A 16 -17.55 -15.01 15.30
N ALA A 17 -17.30 -16.21 15.82
CA ALA A 17 -17.98 -17.43 15.38
C ALA A 17 -19.50 -17.37 15.58
N VAL A 18 -19.94 -16.93 16.78
CA VAL A 18 -21.38 -16.80 17.09
C VAL A 18 -22.04 -15.74 16.22
N ARG A 19 -21.38 -14.58 16.09
CA ARG A 19 -21.86 -13.49 15.23
C ARG A 19 -22.03 -13.96 13.78
N ASP A 20 -20.99 -14.59 13.18
CA ASP A 20 -21.00 -14.98 11.78
C ASP A 20 -22.02 -16.08 11.51
N TRP A 21 -22.17 -17.02 12.44
CA TRP A 21 -23.21 -18.05 12.35
C TRP A 21 -24.63 -17.46 12.46
N LEU A 22 -24.87 -16.55 13.40
CA LEU A 22 -26.18 -15.89 13.52
C LEU A 22 -26.52 -14.99 12.33
N ALA A 23 -25.48 -14.45 11.63
CA ALA A 23 -25.62 -13.73 10.37
C ALA A 23 -25.86 -14.65 9.14
N GLY A 24 -25.96 -15.99 9.34
CA GLY A 24 -26.15 -16.96 8.27
C GLY A 24 -24.87 -17.34 7.51
N GLY A 25 -23.70 -16.89 7.99
CA GLY A 25 -22.40 -17.23 7.44
C GLY A 25 -21.80 -18.51 8.07
N LYS A 26 -20.72 -19.00 7.47
CA LYS A 26 -19.90 -20.08 8.04
C LYS A 26 -18.71 -19.44 8.77
N PRO A 27 -18.57 -19.67 10.11
CA PRO A 27 -17.40 -19.22 10.85
C PRO A 27 -16.11 -19.83 10.28
N HIS A 28 -15.03 -19.05 10.29
CA HIS A 28 -13.70 -19.52 9.91
C HIS A 28 -12.97 -20.13 11.11
N ASP A 29 -13.04 -19.47 12.27
CA ASP A 29 -12.37 -19.88 13.50
C ASP A 29 -13.39 -20.04 14.62
N TYR A 30 -13.12 -20.96 15.55
CA TYR A 30 -13.97 -21.24 16.69
C TYR A 30 -13.18 -21.02 17.98
N ASP A 31 -13.45 -19.90 18.66
CA ASP A 31 -12.93 -19.63 19.98
C ASP A 31 -13.88 -20.22 21.04
N LEU A 32 -13.31 -20.95 21.99
CA LEU A 32 -14.04 -21.49 23.14
C LEU A 32 -13.75 -20.69 24.39
N CYS A 33 -14.77 -20.47 25.20
CA CYS A 33 -14.62 -20.00 26.57
C CYS A 33 -15.20 -21.00 27.55
N THR A 34 -14.55 -21.18 28.74
CA THR A 34 -14.94 -22.15 29.74
C THR A 34 -14.79 -21.61 31.17
N ALA A 35 -15.55 -22.19 32.12
CA ALA A 35 -15.38 -21.96 33.55
C ALA A 35 -14.17 -22.71 34.12
N ALA A 36 -13.56 -23.66 33.38
CA ALA A 36 -12.36 -24.37 33.79
C ALA A 36 -11.15 -23.43 33.79
N THR A 37 -10.30 -23.52 34.82
CA THR A 37 -9.00 -22.82 34.83
C THR A 37 -8.07 -23.42 33.77
N PRO A 38 -6.98 -22.73 33.40
CA PRO A 38 -6.00 -23.27 32.43
C PRO A 38 -5.49 -24.65 32.87
N GLU A 39 -5.13 -24.82 34.14
CA GLU A 39 -4.61 -26.09 34.68
C GLU A 39 -5.68 -27.20 34.68
N GLN A 40 -6.95 -26.86 34.84
CA GLN A 40 -8.06 -27.81 34.71
C GLN A 40 -8.27 -28.19 33.25
N THR A 41 -8.19 -27.25 32.35
CA THR A 41 -8.28 -27.48 30.90
C THR A 41 -7.16 -28.39 30.41
N GLU A 42 -5.91 -28.13 30.80
CA GLU A 42 -4.76 -28.99 30.47
C GLU A 42 -4.95 -30.43 30.98
N ARG A 43 -5.44 -30.61 32.19
CA ARG A 43 -5.73 -31.95 32.75
C ARG A 43 -6.81 -32.70 31.96
N ILE A 44 -7.88 -32.01 31.54
CA ILE A 44 -8.98 -32.60 30.76
C ILE A 44 -8.50 -33.04 29.36
N PHE A 45 -7.54 -32.34 28.80
CA PHE A 45 -6.99 -32.58 27.45
C PHE A 45 -5.56 -33.14 27.48
N SER A 46 -5.13 -33.73 28.59
CA SER A 46 -3.76 -34.27 28.75
C SER A 46 -3.35 -35.37 27.75
N ASP A 47 -4.31 -35.95 27.04
CA ASP A 47 -4.13 -36.91 25.97
C ASP A 47 -3.91 -36.26 24.59
N LEU A 48 -4.02 -34.94 24.48
CA LEU A 48 -3.82 -34.15 23.26
C LEU A 48 -2.57 -33.29 23.37
N HIS A 49 -2.12 -32.75 22.22
CA HIS A 49 -1.03 -31.78 22.23
C HIS A 49 -1.56 -30.42 22.70
N VAL A 50 -1.01 -29.96 23.84
CA VAL A 50 -1.39 -28.70 24.50
C VAL A 50 -0.26 -27.68 24.31
N ILE A 51 -0.63 -26.46 23.93
CA ILE A 51 0.28 -25.32 23.74
C ILE A 51 -0.03 -24.26 24.79
N GLU A 52 0.94 -23.98 25.66
CA GLU A 52 0.81 -23.16 26.85
C GLU A 52 1.07 -21.66 26.67
N THR A 53 1.22 -21.18 25.44
CA THR A 53 1.66 -19.79 25.14
C THR A 53 0.75 -18.68 25.68
N GLY A 54 -0.49 -19.00 26.07
CA GLY A 54 -1.49 -18.04 26.55
C GLY A 54 -1.83 -18.12 28.05
N LEU A 55 -1.18 -18.97 28.84
CA LEU A 55 -1.55 -19.28 30.23
C LEU A 55 -1.72 -18.06 31.12
N LYS A 56 -0.83 -17.08 31.04
CA LYS A 56 -0.91 -15.84 31.84
C LYS A 56 -2.20 -15.05 31.60
N HIS A 57 -2.84 -15.26 30.45
CA HIS A 57 -4.09 -14.62 30.07
C HIS A 57 -5.28 -15.56 30.10
N GLY A 58 -5.11 -16.79 30.66
CA GLY A 58 -6.16 -17.77 30.77
C GLY A 58 -6.48 -18.54 29.50
N THR A 59 -5.62 -18.49 28.47
CA THR A 59 -5.84 -19.20 27.20
C THR A 59 -4.93 -20.42 27.11
N VAL A 60 -5.52 -21.56 26.73
CA VAL A 60 -4.83 -22.81 26.36
C VAL A 60 -5.21 -23.16 24.95
N THR A 61 -4.23 -23.48 24.12
CA THR A 61 -4.49 -23.98 22.76
C THR A 61 -4.32 -25.49 22.75
N ILE A 62 -5.34 -26.21 22.31
CA ILE A 62 -5.27 -27.66 22.08
C ILE A 62 -5.25 -27.95 20.59
N VAL A 63 -4.43 -28.91 20.16
CA VAL A 63 -4.40 -29.37 18.77
C VAL A 63 -5.23 -30.64 18.66
N MET A 64 -6.33 -30.59 17.92
CA MET A 64 -7.23 -31.72 17.68
C MET A 64 -7.38 -31.93 16.18
N ASP A 65 -7.09 -33.14 15.71
CA ASP A 65 -7.10 -33.51 14.29
C ASP A 65 -6.24 -32.59 13.39
N GLY A 66 -5.15 -32.04 13.98
CA GLY A 66 -4.21 -31.13 13.29
C GLY A 66 -4.63 -29.66 13.35
N GLU A 67 -5.83 -29.34 13.86
CA GLU A 67 -6.35 -27.98 13.97
C GLU A 67 -6.15 -27.42 15.39
N PRO A 68 -5.63 -26.18 15.54
CA PRO A 68 -5.51 -25.52 16.82
C PRO A 68 -6.87 -24.96 17.27
N ILE A 69 -7.26 -25.25 18.49
CA ILE A 69 -8.48 -24.73 19.12
C ILE A 69 -8.08 -23.95 20.37
N GLU A 70 -8.39 -22.66 20.39
CA GLU A 70 -8.17 -21.82 21.56
C GLU A 70 -9.30 -21.96 22.57
N ILE A 71 -8.93 -22.25 23.83
CA ILE A 71 -9.86 -22.34 24.96
C ILE A 71 -9.41 -21.32 26.00
N THR A 72 -10.25 -20.32 26.23
CA THR A 72 -9.99 -19.26 27.23
C THR A 72 -10.87 -19.44 28.46
N THR A 73 -10.28 -19.38 29.65
CA THR A 73 -11.01 -19.33 30.89
C THR A 73 -11.82 -18.04 31.01
N PHE A 74 -13.08 -18.11 31.50
CA PHE A 74 -13.87 -16.91 31.78
C PHE A 74 -13.10 -16.00 32.72
N ARG A 75 -13.04 -14.71 32.38
CA ARG A 75 -12.24 -13.78 33.18
C ARG A 75 -12.84 -12.38 33.19
N THR A 76 -12.56 -11.68 34.27
CA THR A 76 -12.68 -10.24 34.35
C THR A 76 -11.30 -9.60 34.21
N GLU A 77 -11.26 -8.37 33.83
CA GLU A 77 -10.03 -7.62 33.62
C GLU A 77 -10.02 -6.41 34.54
N GLY A 78 -8.85 -6.16 35.18
CA GLY A 78 -8.63 -5.00 36.03
C GLY A 78 -8.41 -3.71 35.24
N ALA A 79 -7.75 -2.73 35.89
CA ALA A 79 -7.39 -1.48 35.22
C ALA A 79 -6.42 -1.73 34.06
N TYR A 80 -6.34 -0.78 33.15
CA TYR A 80 -5.48 -0.81 31.96
C TYR A 80 -4.49 0.37 32.02
N SER A 81 -3.43 0.21 32.81
CA SER A 81 -2.44 1.28 32.98
C SER A 81 -1.68 1.61 31.71
N ASP A 82 -1.48 0.62 30.81
CA ASP A 82 -0.78 0.79 29.54
C ASP A 82 -1.73 1.08 28.34
N GLY A 83 -3.05 1.21 28.60
CA GLY A 83 -4.07 1.42 27.56
C GLY A 83 -4.19 0.26 26.56
N ARG A 84 -3.73 -0.96 26.92
CA ARG A 84 -3.75 -2.15 26.05
C ARG A 84 -4.05 -3.45 26.79
N ARG A 85 -3.33 -3.69 27.88
CA ARG A 85 -3.41 -4.94 28.63
C ARG A 85 -3.95 -4.67 30.02
N PRO A 86 -4.85 -5.53 30.50
CA PRO A 86 -5.27 -5.40 31.88
C PRO A 86 -4.08 -5.65 32.81
N ASP A 87 -3.96 -4.83 33.86
CA ASP A 87 -2.93 -4.98 34.90
C ASP A 87 -3.09 -6.28 35.67
N SER A 88 -4.32 -6.77 35.75
CA SER A 88 -4.66 -8.04 36.41
C SER A 88 -5.82 -8.73 35.69
N VAL A 89 -5.82 -10.05 35.77
CA VAL A 89 -6.89 -10.91 35.29
C VAL A 89 -7.38 -11.76 36.44
N ALA A 90 -8.69 -11.79 36.66
CA ALA A 90 -9.31 -12.68 37.65
C ALA A 90 -10.22 -13.67 36.91
N PHE A 91 -10.01 -14.97 37.17
CA PHE A 91 -10.87 -16.00 36.60
C PHE A 91 -12.22 -16.04 37.32
N VAL A 92 -13.28 -16.20 36.53
CA VAL A 92 -14.68 -16.21 37.01
C VAL A 92 -15.41 -17.44 36.47
N THR A 93 -16.57 -17.73 37.03
CA THR A 93 -17.40 -18.85 36.60
C THR A 93 -18.63 -18.44 35.81
N ASP A 94 -18.93 -17.15 35.76
CA ASP A 94 -20.07 -16.57 35.01
C ASP A 94 -19.61 -16.02 33.68
N ILE A 95 -20.14 -16.59 32.60
CA ILE A 95 -19.88 -16.14 31.22
C ILE A 95 -20.29 -14.68 31.00
N THR A 96 -21.30 -14.17 31.68
CA THR A 96 -21.76 -12.80 31.55
C THR A 96 -20.65 -11.78 31.87
N GLN A 97 -19.85 -12.09 32.90
CA GLN A 97 -18.71 -11.26 33.27
C GLN A 97 -17.60 -11.27 32.21
N ASP A 98 -17.36 -12.42 31.56
CA ASP A 98 -16.40 -12.47 30.43
C ASP A 98 -16.90 -11.71 29.21
N LEU A 99 -18.20 -11.80 28.90
CA LEU A 99 -18.79 -11.06 27.78
C LEU A 99 -18.79 -9.55 28.04
N ALA A 100 -18.91 -9.10 29.32
CA ALA A 100 -18.94 -7.69 29.70
C ALA A 100 -17.64 -6.91 29.37
N ARG A 101 -16.49 -7.56 29.29
CA ARG A 101 -15.20 -6.94 28.95
C ARG A 101 -14.93 -6.82 27.47
N ARG A 102 -15.78 -7.40 26.60
CA ARG A 102 -15.59 -7.41 25.16
C ARG A 102 -15.85 -6.02 24.56
N ASP A 103 -15.41 -5.87 23.30
CA ASP A 103 -15.49 -4.58 22.59
C ASP A 103 -16.94 -4.19 22.22
N PHE A 104 -17.60 -5.01 21.41
CA PHE A 104 -18.92 -4.70 20.86
C PHE A 104 -19.93 -5.78 21.16
N THR A 105 -21.20 -5.39 21.29
CA THR A 105 -22.33 -6.29 21.62
C THR A 105 -22.41 -7.46 20.66
N VAL A 106 -22.20 -7.23 19.36
CA VAL A 106 -22.22 -8.28 18.31
C VAL A 106 -21.11 -9.32 18.48
N ASN A 107 -20.06 -9.04 19.27
CA ASN A 107 -19.00 -9.96 19.61
C ASN A 107 -19.11 -10.46 21.06
N ALA A 108 -20.09 -9.95 21.83
CA ALA A 108 -20.32 -10.29 23.23
C ALA A 108 -21.47 -11.28 23.39
N MET A 109 -21.55 -12.24 22.48
CA MET A 109 -22.48 -13.36 22.49
C MET A 109 -21.74 -14.67 22.67
N ALA A 110 -22.36 -15.63 23.33
CA ALA A 110 -21.85 -16.96 23.54
C ALA A 110 -22.93 -18.00 23.24
N TRP A 111 -22.52 -19.16 22.71
CA TRP A 111 -23.46 -20.24 22.39
C TRP A 111 -22.94 -21.60 22.86
N SER A 112 -23.84 -22.41 23.44
CA SER A 112 -23.54 -23.78 23.83
C SER A 112 -24.68 -24.72 23.40
N PRO A 113 -24.37 -25.96 22.94
CA PRO A 113 -25.40 -26.94 22.62
C PRO A 113 -26.36 -27.23 23.76
N ARG A 114 -25.88 -27.16 25.00
CA ARG A 114 -26.67 -27.46 26.21
C ARG A 114 -27.44 -26.28 26.77
N ARG A 115 -26.88 -25.06 26.63
CA ARG A 115 -27.41 -23.84 27.28
C ARG A 115 -28.02 -22.85 26.31
N GLY A 116 -27.89 -23.11 25.00
CA GLY A 116 -28.37 -22.20 23.97
C GLY A 116 -27.53 -20.92 23.85
N LEU A 117 -28.14 -19.88 23.30
CA LEU A 117 -27.53 -18.55 23.12
C LEU A 117 -27.57 -17.76 24.46
N CYS A 118 -26.41 -17.26 24.88
CA CYS A 118 -26.27 -16.28 25.96
C CYS A 118 -25.93 -14.93 25.32
N ASP A 119 -26.84 -13.97 25.43
CA ASP A 119 -26.73 -12.63 24.84
C ASP A 119 -27.19 -11.55 25.85
N PRO A 120 -26.39 -11.29 26.89
CA PRO A 120 -26.78 -10.36 27.97
C PRO A 120 -26.77 -8.88 27.55
N PHE A 121 -26.14 -8.55 26.41
CA PHE A 121 -25.94 -7.18 25.95
C PHE A 121 -26.73 -6.81 24.68
N GLY A 122 -27.59 -7.71 24.19
CA GLY A 122 -28.45 -7.46 23.02
C GLY A 122 -27.69 -7.50 21.67
N GLY A 123 -26.63 -8.28 21.61
CA GLY A 123 -25.80 -8.42 20.40
C GLY A 123 -26.56 -9.01 19.22
N LYS A 124 -27.55 -9.90 19.45
CA LYS A 124 -28.39 -10.45 18.40
C LYS A 124 -29.29 -9.38 17.76
N GLU A 125 -29.81 -8.45 18.56
CA GLU A 125 -30.62 -7.33 18.05
C GLU A 125 -29.76 -6.35 17.26
N ASP A 126 -28.59 -5.96 17.79
CA ASP A 126 -27.62 -5.11 17.08
C ASP A 126 -27.15 -5.74 15.77
N LEU A 127 -26.91 -7.06 15.77
CA LEU A 127 -26.57 -7.81 14.57
C LEU A 127 -27.68 -7.75 13.51
N ALA A 128 -28.94 -7.91 13.92
CA ALA A 128 -30.09 -7.82 13.02
C ALA A 128 -30.26 -6.40 12.45
N ARG A 129 -29.95 -5.38 13.24
CA ARG A 129 -29.95 -3.97 12.82
C ARG A 129 -28.68 -3.57 12.08
N LYS A 130 -27.68 -4.41 12.03
CA LYS A 130 -26.32 -4.10 11.51
C LYS A 130 -25.68 -2.94 12.24
N HIS A 131 -25.78 -2.87 13.55
CA HIS A 131 -25.20 -1.84 14.40
C HIS A 131 -23.92 -2.34 15.08
N ILE A 132 -22.92 -1.47 15.20
CA ILE A 132 -21.76 -1.62 16.07
C ILE A 132 -21.97 -0.75 17.29
N ARG A 133 -22.25 -1.37 18.43
CA ARG A 133 -22.42 -0.72 19.72
C ARG A 133 -21.44 -1.32 20.73
N CYS A 134 -20.79 -0.47 21.51
CA CYS A 134 -19.92 -0.89 22.61
C CYS A 134 -20.71 -1.68 23.68
N VAL A 135 -20.03 -2.62 24.32
CA VAL A 135 -20.56 -3.30 25.51
C VAL A 135 -20.46 -2.33 26.71
N GLY A 136 -21.58 -2.01 27.30
CA GLY A 136 -21.63 -1.06 28.42
C GLY A 136 -21.33 0.37 27.98
N ASP A 137 -20.47 1.06 28.74
CA ASP A 137 -20.10 2.45 28.47
C ASP A 137 -18.99 2.54 27.44
N ALA A 138 -19.26 3.22 26.32
CA ALA A 138 -18.32 3.33 25.19
C ALA A 138 -17.06 4.12 25.55
N GLU A 139 -17.19 5.17 26.38
CA GLU A 139 -16.06 5.97 26.86
C GLU A 139 -15.06 5.08 27.59
N THR A 140 -15.53 4.29 28.54
CA THR A 140 -14.72 3.32 29.30
C THR A 140 -14.05 2.31 28.37
N ARG A 141 -14.78 1.76 27.37
CA ARG A 141 -14.23 0.77 26.43
C ARG A 141 -13.08 1.30 25.60
N PHE A 142 -13.15 2.55 25.14
CA PHE A 142 -12.06 3.17 24.38
C PHE A 142 -10.89 3.64 25.24
N GLN A 143 -11.15 3.95 26.52
CA GLN A 143 -10.07 4.23 27.48
C GLN A 143 -9.26 2.98 27.84
N GLU A 144 -9.89 1.81 27.90
CA GLU A 144 -9.20 0.54 28.15
C GLU A 144 -8.26 0.14 27.00
N ASP A 145 -8.75 0.18 25.76
CA ASP A 145 -7.95 -0.10 24.56
C ASP A 145 -8.43 0.76 23.41
N ALA A 146 -7.66 1.80 23.10
CA ALA A 146 -7.99 2.73 22.02
C ALA A 146 -8.03 2.06 20.63
N LEU A 147 -7.39 0.89 20.43
CA LEU A 147 -7.50 0.15 19.17
C LEU A 147 -8.93 -0.25 18.85
N ARG A 148 -9.81 -0.36 19.86
CA ARG A 148 -11.25 -0.64 19.64
C ARG A 148 -11.91 0.42 18.75
N ILE A 149 -11.38 1.65 18.71
CA ILE A 149 -11.81 2.70 17.77
C ILE A 149 -11.63 2.21 16.32
N LEU A 150 -10.42 1.77 15.97
CA LEU A 150 -10.15 1.27 14.60
C LEU A 150 -10.88 -0.04 14.32
N ARG A 151 -11.09 -0.89 15.33
CA ARG A 151 -11.90 -2.11 15.19
C ARG A 151 -13.36 -1.79 14.86
N ALA A 152 -13.96 -0.73 15.44
CA ALA A 152 -15.29 -0.28 15.06
C ALA A 152 -15.33 0.15 13.58
N LEU A 153 -14.38 0.97 13.15
CA LEU A 153 -14.25 1.40 11.74
C LEU A 153 -14.05 0.19 10.81
N ARG A 154 -13.27 -0.81 11.22
CA ARG A 154 -13.10 -2.03 10.44
C ARG A 154 -14.41 -2.81 10.26
N PHE A 155 -15.20 -3.00 11.32
CA PHE A 155 -16.50 -3.67 11.20
C PHE A 155 -17.47 -2.86 10.32
N ALA A 156 -17.49 -1.54 10.47
CA ALA A 156 -18.25 -0.66 9.58
C ALA A 156 -17.80 -0.83 8.12
N SER A 157 -16.50 -0.77 7.86
CA SER A 157 -15.94 -0.87 6.52
C SER A 157 -16.11 -2.24 5.86
N THR A 158 -15.90 -3.32 6.60
CA THR A 158 -15.91 -4.68 6.04
C THR A 158 -17.30 -5.31 5.99
N ARG A 159 -18.20 -4.92 6.89
CA ARG A 159 -19.55 -5.51 7.04
C ARG A 159 -20.67 -4.56 6.63
N GLY A 160 -20.40 -3.27 6.44
CA GLY A 160 -21.41 -2.25 6.20
C GLY A 160 -22.33 -2.03 7.40
N TYR A 161 -21.79 -2.17 8.61
CA TYR A 161 -22.55 -1.91 9.82
C TYR A 161 -22.42 -0.44 10.20
N GLU A 162 -23.50 0.15 10.66
CA GLU A 162 -23.55 1.50 11.18
C GLU A 162 -22.99 1.52 12.61
N ILE A 163 -22.17 2.50 12.93
CA ILE A 163 -21.71 2.69 14.31
C ILE A 163 -22.78 3.47 15.07
N GLU A 164 -23.29 2.89 16.16
CA GLU A 164 -24.32 3.51 16.99
C GLU A 164 -23.88 4.88 17.50
N ALA A 165 -24.82 5.86 17.55
CA ALA A 165 -24.52 7.28 17.74
C ALA A 165 -23.68 7.58 19.01
N GLN A 166 -23.96 6.96 20.15
CA GLN A 166 -23.18 7.17 21.37
C GLN A 166 -21.77 6.56 21.24
N THR A 167 -21.68 5.39 20.63
CA THR A 167 -20.40 4.74 20.30
C THR A 167 -19.60 5.60 19.33
N ALA A 168 -20.24 6.16 18.30
CA ALA A 168 -19.61 7.05 17.32
C ALA A 168 -19.11 8.36 17.96
N GLN A 169 -19.84 8.93 18.89
CA GLN A 169 -19.40 10.12 19.62
C GLN A 169 -18.20 9.80 20.51
N ALA A 170 -18.27 8.72 21.30
CA ALA A 170 -17.20 8.32 22.20
C ALA A 170 -15.89 7.99 21.42
N LEU A 171 -15.98 7.36 20.25
CA LEU A 171 -14.78 7.11 19.45
C LEU A 171 -14.13 8.40 18.93
N ARG A 172 -14.93 9.42 18.55
CA ARG A 172 -14.40 10.74 18.16
C ARG A 172 -13.73 11.44 19.34
N ASP A 173 -14.32 11.39 20.51
CA ASP A 173 -13.78 12.05 21.71
C ASP A 173 -12.48 11.39 22.20
N ASN A 174 -12.33 10.09 21.99
CA ASN A 174 -11.16 9.31 22.41
C ASN A 174 -10.09 9.11 21.31
N ARG A 175 -10.27 9.68 20.09
CA ARG A 175 -9.33 9.47 18.96
C ARG A 175 -7.87 9.76 19.31
N HIS A 176 -7.62 10.80 20.11
CA HIS A 176 -6.30 11.21 20.55
C HIS A 176 -5.50 10.10 21.25
N ARG A 177 -6.20 9.12 21.84
CA ARG A 177 -5.58 7.95 22.50
C ARG A 177 -4.96 6.97 21.52
N LEU A 178 -5.29 7.05 20.20
CA LEU A 178 -4.67 6.23 19.18
C LEU A 178 -3.16 6.48 19.06
N THR A 179 -2.67 7.65 19.46
CA THR A 179 -1.24 7.96 19.52
C THR A 179 -0.44 7.06 20.47
N HIS A 180 -1.11 6.40 21.42
CA HIS A 180 -0.50 5.44 22.36
C HIS A 180 -0.56 4.00 21.86
N VAL A 181 -1.26 3.74 20.76
CA VAL A 181 -1.36 2.40 20.18
C VAL A 181 -0.13 2.14 19.28
N SER A 182 0.43 0.94 19.36
CA SER A 182 1.58 0.60 18.52
C SER A 182 1.26 0.65 17.02
N ALA A 183 2.20 1.12 16.22
CA ALA A 183 2.05 1.29 14.78
C ALA A 183 1.61 0.00 14.07
N GLU A 184 2.14 -1.14 14.48
CA GLU A 184 1.82 -2.45 13.91
C GLU A 184 0.34 -2.81 14.11
N ARG A 185 -0.25 -2.48 15.28
CA ARG A 185 -1.66 -2.72 15.56
C ARG A 185 -2.55 -1.78 14.73
N ILE A 186 -2.19 -0.49 14.65
CA ILE A 186 -2.87 0.50 13.79
C ILE A 186 -2.85 0.02 12.34
N THR A 187 -1.68 -0.37 11.84
CA THR A 187 -1.50 -0.82 10.46
C THR A 187 -2.36 -2.05 10.15
N ALA A 188 -2.38 -3.04 11.06
CA ALA A 188 -3.19 -4.24 10.86
C ALA A 188 -4.69 -3.92 10.68
N GLU A 189 -5.23 -3.01 11.49
CA GLU A 189 -6.63 -2.57 11.35
C GLU A 189 -6.82 -1.70 10.10
N LEU A 190 -5.92 -0.74 9.84
CA LEU A 190 -5.99 0.15 8.69
C LEU A 190 -6.03 -0.62 7.35
N LEU A 191 -5.16 -1.63 7.17
CA LEU A 191 -5.14 -2.46 5.97
C LEU A 191 -6.48 -3.17 5.75
N GLN A 192 -7.13 -3.61 6.82
CA GLN A 192 -8.46 -4.22 6.73
C GLN A 192 -9.56 -3.18 6.47
N ILE A 193 -9.46 -1.98 7.07
CA ILE A 193 -10.41 -0.88 6.83
C ILE A 193 -10.39 -0.50 5.36
N VAL A 194 -9.23 -0.19 4.79
CA VAL A 194 -9.14 0.24 3.38
C VAL A 194 -9.57 -0.85 2.40
N SER A 195 -9.42 -2.13 2.77
CA SER A 195 -9.86 -3.27 1.95
C SER A 195 -11.36 -3.56 2.04
N GLY A 196 -12.07 -2.94 2.96
CA GLY A 196 -13.50 -3.17 3.15
C GLY A 196 -14.34 -2.65 1.97
N ALA A 197 -15.50 -3.26 1.77
CA ALA A 197 -16.43 -2.88 0.71
C ALA A 197 -17.06 -1.48 0.95
N TYR A 198 -17.05 -1.01 2.19
CA TYR A 198 -17.63 0.27 2.61
C TYR A 198 -16.54 1.25 3.09
N ALA A 199 -15.31 1.04 2.66
CA ALA A 199 -14.15 1.83 3.11
C ALA A 199 -14.30 3.32 2.85
N GLY A 200 -14.84 3.71 1.69
CA GLY A 200 -15.02 5.12 1.34
C GLY A 200 -16.00 5.83 2.26
N ALA A 201 -17.15 5.23 2.53
CA ALA A 201 -18.14 5.80 3.46
C ALA A 201 -17.50 6.01 4.85
N VAL A 202 -16.75 5.03 5.35
CA VAL A 202 -16.05 5.11 6.65
C VAL A 202 -14.97 6.19 6.64
N CYS A 203 -14.16 6.28 5.57
CA CYS A 203 -13.14 7.32 5.43
C CYS A 203 -13.74 8.74 5.38
N MET A 204 -14.90 8.89 4.75
CA MET A 204 -15.59 10.18 4.68
C MET A 204 -16.23 10.56 6.01
N GLU A 205 -16.89 9.62 6.67
CA GLU A 205 -17.62 9.88 7.93
C GLU A 205 -16.69 10.13 9.11
N PHE A 206 -15.52 9.46 9.14
CA PHE A 206 -14.58 9.48 10.26
C PHE A 206 -13.20 10.03 9.84
N ALA A 207 -13.18 11.01 8.94
CA ALA A 207 -11.95 11.59 8.40
C ALA A 207 -10.96 12.03 9.51
N GLU A 208 -11.48 12.58 10.61
CA GLU A 208 -10.70 13.04 11.76
C GLU A 208 -9.95 11.89 12.48
N ILE A 209 -10.46 10.65 12.41
CA ILE A 209 -9.76 9.49 12.96
C ILE A 209 -8.56 9.12 12.08
N PHE A 210 -8.76 9.20 10.76
CA PHE A 210 -7.65 8.98 9.81
C PHE A 210 -6.59 10.07 9.94
N ALA A 211 -6.97 11.33 10.16
CA ALA A 211 -6.04 12.43 10.43
C ALA A 211 -5.23 12.23 11.73
N GLU A 212 -5.80 11.57 12.74
CA GLU A 212 -5.12 11.26 14.00
C GLU A 212 -4.01 10.20 13.81
N ILE A 213 -4.29 9.14 13.04
CA ILE A 213 -3.32 8.05 12.79
C ILE A 213 -2.38 8.34 11.63
N LEU A 214 -2.72 9.28 10.77
CA LEU A 214 -1.99 9.69 9.56
C LEU A 214 -2.02 11.22 9.44
N PRO A 215 -1.33 11.96 10.32
CA PRO A 215 -1.37 13.43 10.31
C PRO A 215 -0.91 14.03 8.98
N GLU A 216 -0.16 13.29 8.18
CA GLU A 216 0.32 13.70 6.88
C GLU A 216 -0.80 13.91 5.85
N ILE A 217 -1.95 13.25 6.00
CA ILE A 217 -3.10 13.43 5.10
C ILE A 217 -4.06 14.53 5.57
N ALA A 218 -3.95 15.00 6.80
CA ALA A 218 -4.85 16.02 7.34
C ALA A 218 -4.93 17.29 6.46
N PRO A 219 -3.84 17.78 5.83
CA PRO A 219 -3.91 18.94 4.94
C PRO A 219 -4.78 18.73 3.68
N MET A 220 -5.11 17.48 3.32
CA MET A 220 -5.97 17.19 2.16
C MET A 220 -7.44 17.49 2.44
N MET A 221 -7.85 17.43 3.71
CA MET A 221 -9.25 17.55 4.14
C MET A 221 -9.74 18.98 3.99
N GLY A 222 -10.81 19.18 3.20
CA GLY A 222 -11.32 20.50 2.88
C GLY A 222 -10.47 21.33 1.92
N PHE A 223 -9.34 20.80 1.42
CA PHE A 223 -8.45 21.52 0.51
C PHE A 223 -9.05 21.61 -0.89
N GLN A 224 -9.56 22.79 -1.25
CA GLN A 224 -10.21 23.04 -2.54
C GLN A 224 -9.17 23.10 -3.67
N GLN A 225 -9.40 22.33 -4.72
CA GLN A 225 -8.46 22.23 -5.83
C GLN A 225 -8.53 23.42 -6.80
N CYS A 226 -9.62 24.21 -6.78
CA CYS A 226 -9.83 25.37 -7.65
C CYS A 226 -9.60 25.08 -9.14
N ASN A 227 -9.93 23.87 -9.60
CA ASN A 227 -9.66 23.41 -10.95
C ASN A 227 -10.94 22.79 -11.56
N PRO A 228 -11.33 23.17 -12.81
CA PRO A 228 -12.58 22.71 -13.42
C PRO A 228 -12.64 21.20 -13.66
N HIS A 229 -11.52 20.51 -13.64
CA HIS A 229 -11.44 19.05 -13.77
C HIS A 229 -11.70 18.31 -12.45
N HIS A 230 -11.74 18.98 -11.31
CA HIS A 230 -11.93 18.39 -10.00
C HIS A 230 -13.16 18.96 -9.31
N LYS A 231 -14.14 18.11 -9.00
CA LYS A 231 -15.37 18.49 -8.30
C LYS A 231 -15.19 18.54 -6.79
N TYR A 232 -14.30 17.74 -6.26
CA TYR A 232 -14.13 17.46 -4.84
C TYR A 232 -12.86 18.10 -4.28
N ASP A 233 -12.78 18.25 -2.96
CA ASP A 233 -11.53 18.54 -2.28
C ASP A 233 -10.53 17.36 -2.45
N VAL A 234 -9.27 17.54 -2.05
CA VAL A 234 -8.23 16.53 -2.26
C VAL A 234 -8.53 15.24 -1.49
N TRP A 235 -9.10 15.34 -0.28
CA TRP A 235 -9.45 14.15 0.52
C TRP A 235 -10.60 13.36 -0.12
N GLU A 236 -11.72 14.02 -0.38
CA GLU A 236 -12.88 13.37 -0.99
C GLU A 236 -12.53 12.76 -2.35
N HIS A 237 -11.74 13.46 -3.18
CA HIS A 237 -11.19 12.92 -4.43
C HIS A 237 -10.42 11.61 -4.18
N SER A 238 -9.47 11.62 -3.24
CA SER A 238 -8.63 10.45 -2.95
C SER A 238 -9.44 9.26 -2.42
N VAL A 239 -10.44 9.52 -1.57
CA VAL A 239 -11.34 8.48 -1.06
C VAL A 239 -12.19 7.87 -2.17
N ARG A 240 -12.76 8.69 -3.07
CA ARG A 240 -13.56 8.21 -4.21
C ARG A 240 -12.70 7.41 -5.20
N ALA A 241 -11.49 7.85 -5.45
CA ALA A 241 -10.53 7.12 -6.25
C ALA A 241 -10.17 5.77 -5.59
N MET A 242 -9.97 5.75 -4.27
CA MET A 242 -9.74 4.51 -3.50
C MET A 242 -10.92 3.53 -3.62
N GLU A 243 -12.17 4.00 -3.57
CA GLU A 243 -13.34 3.13 -3.72
C GLU A 243 -13.44 2.50 -5.11
N SER A 244 -13.01 3.20 -6.14
CA SER A 244 -13.11 2.76 -7.54
C SER A 244 -12.05 1.73 -7.95
N ILE A 245 -11.01 1.54 -7.15
CA ILE A 245 -9.96 0.56 -7.40
C ILE A 245 -10.23 -0.77 -6.65
N ARG A 246 -9.63 -1.87 -7.13
CA ARG A 246 -9.73 -3.18 -6.47
C ARG A 246 -9.42 -3.08 -4.97
N PRO A 247 -10.12 -3.87 -4.10
CA PRO A 247 -9.97 -3.81 -2.65
C PRO A 247 -8.67 -4.46 -2.15
N GLU A 248 -7.57 -4.18 -2.81
CA GLU A 248 -6.21 -4.59 -2.42
C GLU A 248 -5.59 -3.50 -1.55
N PRO A 249 -5.10 -3.83 -0.34
CA PRO A 249 -4.57 -2.85 0.60
C PRO A 249 -3.53 -1.91 -0.03
N LEU A 250 -2.60 -2.45 -0.82
CA LEU A 250 -1.57 -1.68 -1.50
C LEU A 250 -2.15 -0.62 -2.43
N LEU A 251 -3.08 -1.02 -3.31
CA LEU A 251 -3.66 -0.10 -4.30
C LEU A 251 -4.52 0.96 -3.63
N ARG A 252 -5.33 0.57 -2.64
CA ARG A 252 -6.19 1.50 -1.92
C ARG A 252 -5.42 2.49 -1.05
N LEU A 253 -4.36 2.07 -0.37
CA LEU A 253 -3.46 2.99 0.32
C LEU A 253 -2.73 3.90 -0.67
N THR A 254 -2.32 3.38 -1.83
CA THR A 254 -1.74 4.23 -2.88
C THR A 254 -2.69 5.34 -3.28
N MET A 255 -3.99 5.04 -3.46
CA MET A 255 -4.98 6.07 -3.79
C MET A 255 -5.21 7.07 -2.66
N LEU A 256 -5.13 6.67 -1.39
CA LEU A 256 -5.20 7.62 -0.28
C LEU A 256 -3.99 8.57 -0.24
N PHE A 257 -2.83 8.15 -0.74
CA PHE A 257 -1.60 8.94 -0.69
C PHE A 257 -1.21 9.61 -2.02
N HIS A 258 -1.82 9.24 -3.17
CA HIS A 258 -1.32 9.69 -4.48
C HIS A 258 -1.26 11.22 -4.60
N ASP A 259 -2.21 11.91 -4.02
CA ASP A 259 -2.38 13.36 -4.09
C ASP A 259 -2.04 14.11 -2.78
N CYS A 260 -1.48 13.44 -1.77
CA CYS A 260 -1.19 14.06 -0.48
C CYS A 260 -0.15 15.20 -0.54
N GLY A 261 0.57 15.34 -1.63
CA GLY A 261 1.48 16.46 -1.89
C GLY A 261 0.84 17.67 -2.57
N LYS A 262 -0.42 17.58 -3.00
CA LYS A 262 -1.12 18.70 -3.67
C LYS A 262 -1.20 19.97 -2.81
N PRO A 263 -1.54 19.90 -1.50
CA PRO A 263 -1.58 21.10 -0.68
C PRO A 263 -0.25 21.88 -0.65
N ASP A 264 0.89 21.18 -0.67
CA ASP A 264 2.22 21.79 -0.61
C ASP A 264 2.69 22.37 -1.95
N THR A 265 2.07 21.98 -3.08
CA THR A 265 2.47 22.38 -4.44
C THR A 265 1.44 23.27 -5.13
N PHE A 266 0.42 23.70 -4.38
CA PHE A 266 -0.68 24.50 -4.92
C PHE A 266 -0.23 25.88 -5.38
N THR A 267 -0.57 26.22 -6.61
CA THR A 267 -0.42 27.57 -7.18
C THR A 267 -1.67 27.96 -7.92
N VAL A 268 -1.93 29.24 -8.06
CA VAL A 268 -3.11 29.75 -8.77
C VAL A 268 -2.65 30.67 -9.91
N ASP A 269 -3.18 30.46 -11.10
CA ASP A 269 -2.87 31.32 -12.24
C ASP A 269 -3.70 32.61 -12.26
N ALA A 270 -3.46 33.46 -13.24
CA ALA A 270 -4.15 34.75 -13.39
C ALA A 270 -5.68 34.63 -13.63
N GLN A 271 -6.14 33.44 -14.02
CA GLN A 271 -7.55 33.10 -14.25
C GLN A 271 -8.21 32.51 -13.00
N GLY A 272 -7.47 32.33 -11.91
CA GLY A 272 -7.94 31.73 -10.67
C GLY A 272 -7.98 30.20 -10.70
N ILE A 273 -7.33 29.56 -11.68
CA ILE A 273 -7.27 28.10 -11.80
C ILE A 273 -6.10 27.56 -10.98
N GLY A 274 -6.39 26.53 -10.18
CA GLY A 274 -5.40 25.83 -9.37
C GLY A 274 -4.53 24.86 -10.16
N HIS A 275 -3.23 24.86 -9.87
CA HIS A 275 -2.22 23.98 -10.47
C HIS A 275 -1.38 23.33 -9.38
N PHE A 276 -0.89 22.11 -9.64
CA PHE A 276 -0.16 21.26 -8.67
C PHE A 276 1.13 20.71 -9.29
N TYR A 277 1.96 21.57 -9.85
CA TYR A 277 3.18 21.17 -10.53
C TYR A 277 4.14 20.43 -9.59
N GLY A 278 4.53 19.21 -9.98
CA GLY A 278 5.46 18.39 -9.22
C GLY A 278 4.84 17.66 -8.00
N HIS A 279 3.49 17.69 -7.86
CA HIS A 279 2.84 17.00 -6.74
C HIS A 279 3.18 15.50 -6.61
N PRO A 280 3.46 14.70 -7.68
CA PRO A 280 3.83 13.30 -7.46
C PRO A 280 5.15 13.15 -6.67
N ALA A 281 6.09 14.07 -6.88
CA ALA A 281 7.33 14.10 -6.14
C ALA A 281 7.10 14.49 -4.68
N GLN A 282 6.25 15.48 -4.44
CA GLN A 282 5.89 15.91 -3.09
C GLN A 282 5.03 14.86 -2.39
N SER A 283 4.06 14.23 -3.09
CA SER A 283 3.29 13.10 -2.55
C SER A 283 4.18 11.96 -2.10
N TYR A 284 5.22 11.64 -2.86
CA TYR A 284 6.23 10.66 -2.43
C TYR A 284 6.89 11.06 -1.09
N VAL A 285 7.27 12.33 -0.93
CA VAL A 285 7.91 12.82 0.31
C VAL A 285 6.96 12.72 1.51
N VAL A 286 5.71 13.13 1.32
CA VAL A 286 4.67 13.07 2.37
C VAL A 286 4.32 11.62 2.70
N ALA A 287 4.03 10.80 1.69
CA ALA A 287 3.71 9.38 1.88
C ALA A 287 4.86 8.62 2.56
N LYS A 288 6.12 8.92 2.25
CA LYS A 288 7.28 8.29 2.90
C LYS A 288 7.29 8.51 4.41
N ARG A 289 6.90 9.69 4.89
CA ARG A 289 6.77 9.96 6.34
C ARG A 289 5.65 9.12 6.94
N ALA A 290 4.49 9.09 6.29
CA ALA A 290 3.33 8.33 6.75
C ALA A 290 3.61 6.81 6.84
N VAL A 291 4.23 6.21 5.81
CA VAL A 291 4.53 4.76 5.82
C VAL A 291 5.59 4.38 6.84
N GLN A 292 6.52 5.30 7.18
CA GLN A 292 7.46 5.10 8.28
C GLN A 292 6.76 5.03 9.64
N HIS A 293 5.74 5.86 9.87
CA HIS A 293 4.90 5.80 11.07
C HIS A 293 4.11 4.49 11.14
N LEU A 294 3.56 4.04 10.01
CA LEU A 294 2.77 2.82 9.93
C LEU A 294 3.57 1.52 10.04
N ARG A 295 4.89 1.55 9.83
CA ARG A 295 5.76 0.35 9.80
C ARG A 295 5.21 -0.73 8.87
N LEU A 296 4.90 -0.35 7.63
CA LEU A 296 4.47 -1.31 6.62
C LEU A 296 5.56 -2.35 6.34
N PRO A 297 5.20 -3.57 5.89
CA PRO A 297 6.18 -4.52 5.36
C PRO A 297 7.03 -3.87 4.27
N THR A 298 8.34 -4.05 4.31
CA THR A 298 9.32 -3.36 3.45
C THR A 298 8.97 -3.42 1.96
N GLN A 299 8.53 -4.58 1.48
CA GLN A 299 8.13 -4.74 0.08
C GLN A 299 6.90 -3.88 -0.25
N MET A 300 5.91 -3.86 0.62
CA MET A 300 4.70 -3.06 0.44
C MET A 300 5.01 -1.56 0.48
N GLU A 301 5.87 -1.13 1.42
CA GLU A 301 6.35 0.26 1.51
C GLU A 301 7.02 0.71 0.21
N GLN A 302 8.00 -0.05 -0.28
CA GLN A 302 8.72 0.27 -1.50
C GLN A 302 7.79 0.37 -2.71
N GLN A 303 6.87 -0.58 -2.85
CA GLN A 303 5.94 -0.62 -3.96
C GLN A 303 4.91 0.53 -3.89
N LEU A 304 4.37 0.83 -2.70
CA LEU A 304 3.46 1.96 -2.48
C LEU A 304 4.13 3.27 -2.88
N LEU A 305 5.34 3.53 -2.37
CA LEU A 305 6.08 4.74 -2.65
C LEU A 305 6.43 4.87 -4.14
N TYR A 306 6.76 3.76 -4.79
CA TYR A 306 6.97 3.74 -6.23
C TYR A 306 5.70 4.13 -6.99
N LEU A 307 4.56 3.53 -6.64
CA LEU A 307 3.27 3.81 -7.29
C LEU A 307 2.82 5.26 -7.05
N VAL A 308 2.97 5.79 -5.83
CA VAL A 308 2.69 7.21 -5.53
C VAL A 308 3.59 8.13 -6.35
N ARG A 309 4.88 7.82 -6.49
CA ARG A 309 5.82 8.63 -7.27
C ARG A 309 5.45 8.69 -8.75
N HIS A 310 4.91 7.60 -9.29
CA HIS A 310 4.66 7.43 -10.72
C HIS A 310 3.18 7.48 -11.13
N HIS A 311 2.25 7.77 -10.19
CA HIS A 311 0.82 7.70 -10.47
C HIS A 311 0.39 8.60 -11.64
N ASP A 312 1.00 9.76 -11.80
CA ASP A 312 0.70 10.72 -12.86
C ASP A 312 1.54 10.54 -14.14
N THR A 313 2.50 9.59 -14.15
CA THR A 313 3.34 9.33 -15.31
C THR A 313 2.52 8.90 -16.52
N PRO A 314 2.67 9.52 -17.71
CA PRO A 314 2.02 9.05 -18.94
C PRO A 314 2.43 7.62 -19.29
N LEU A 315 1.47 6.73 -19.56
CA LEU A 315 1.73 5.32 -19.87
C LEU A 315 1.94 5.04 -21.36
N GLY A 316 1.57 6.02 -22.21
CA GLY A 316 1.77 5.97 -23.66
C GLY A 316 0.48 5.66 -24.43
N GLN A 317 0.42 6.18 -25.66
CA GLN A 317 -0.72 6.07 -26.58
C GLN A 317 -0.33 5.43 -27.92
N THR A 318 0.84 4.78 -27.97
CA THR A 318 1.33 4.01 -29.13
C THR A 318 2.02 2.74 -28.62
N LYS A 319 2.05 1.68 -29.41
CA LYS A 319 2.79 0.44 -29.07
C LYS A 319 4.23 0.74 -28.66
N ARG A 320 4.92 1.61 -29.39
CA ARG A 320 6.28 2.05 -29.08
C ARG A 320 6.38 2.64 -27.66
N SER A 321 5.51 3.57 -27.31
CA SER A 321 5.54 4.21 -25.99
C SER A 321 5.15 3.23 -24.87
N VAL A 322 4.21 2.33 -25.11
CA VAL A 322 3.82 1.27 -24.18
C VAL A 322 4.98 0.30 -23.96
N ARG A 323 5.66 -0.19 -25.01
CA ARG A 323 6.86 -1.04 -24.88
C ARG A 323 7.93 -0.39 -24.01
N ARG A 324 8.25 0.88 -24.27
CA ARG A 324 9.24 1.62 -23.45
C ARG A 324 8.84 1.71 -21.98
N LYS A 325 7.56 1.94 -21.69
CA LYS A 325 7.08 1.98 -20.30
C LYS A 325 7.04 0.60 -19.65
N LEU A 326 6.69 -0.44 -20.41
CA LEU A 326 6.77 -1.82 -19.95
C LEU A 326 8.22 -2.23 -19.63
N ALA A 327 9.18 -1.85 -20.46
CA ALA A 327 10.60 -2.11 -20.23
C ALA A 327 11.11 -1.46 -18.92
N VAL A 328 10.59 -0.27 -18.57
CA VAL A 328 10.97 0.46 -17.35
C VAL A 328 10.27 -0.08 -16.12
N HIS A 329 8.96 -0.28 -16.17
CA HIS A 329 8.15 -0.59 -14.99
C HIS A 329 7.93 -2.11 -14.77
N GLY A 330 7.99 -2.89 -15.84
CA GLY A 330 7.51 -4.25 -15.87
C GLY A 330 5.98 -4.34 -15.91
N GLU A 331 5.45 -5.48 -16.34
CA GLU A 331 4.01 -5.67 -16.55
C GLU A 331 3.18 -5.44 -15.28
N ALA A 332 3.59 -6.04 -14.16
CA ALA A 332 2.82 -5.94 -12.92
C ALA A 332 2.62 -4.50 -12.45
N ILE A 333 3.69 -3.70 -12.46
CA ILE A 333 3.63 -2.28 -12.08
C ILE A 333 2.87 -1.46 -13.13
N PHE A 334 3.07 -1.73 -14.42
CA PHE A 334 2.33 -1.04 -15.48
C PHE A 334 0.81 -1.23 -15.31
N ARG A 335 0.35 -2.46 -15.06
CA ARG A 335 -1.07 -2.75 -14.80
C ARG A 335 -1.59 -2.04 -13.57
N GLN A 336 -0.78 -1.94 -12.51
CA GLN A 336 -1.13 -1.19 -11.31
C GLN A 336 -1.24 0.31 -11.57
N LEU A 337 -0.28 0.91 -12.29
CA LEU A 337 -0.32 2.32 -12.68
C LEU A 337 -1.53 2.63 -13.57
N LEU A 338 -1.87 1.74 -14.49
CA LEU A 338 -3.07 1.89 -15.32
C LEU A 338 -4.36 1.85 -14.48
N ALA A 339 -4.44 0.93 -13.51
CA ALA A 339 -5.57 0.86 -12.59
C ALA A 339 -5.68 2.12 -11.73
N ILE A 340 -4.56 2.65 -11.23
CA ILE A 340 -4.46 3.90 -10.46
C ILE A 340 -4.97 5.08 -11.28
N LYS A 341 -4.51 5.23 -12.54
CA LYS A 341 -4.97 6.30 -13.43
C LYS A 341 -6.48 6.24 -13.72
N LYS A 342 -7.00 5.04 -13.94
CA LYS A 342 -8.46 4.84 -14.10
C LYS A 342 -9.23 5.26 -12.85
N ALA A 343 -8.73 4.88 -11.68
CA ALA A 343 -9.33 5.23 -10.41
C ALA A 343 -9.27 6.73 -10.11
N ASP A 344 -8.14 7.38 -10.41
CA ASP A 344 -7.96 8.83 -10.30
C ASP A 344 -8.98 9.58 -11.18
N CYS A 345 -9.13 9.20 -12.44
CA CYS A 345 -10.13 9.77 -13.34
C CYS A 345 -11.56 9.67 -12.78
N ILE A 346 -11.92 8.52 -12.18
CA ILE A 346 -13.24 8.35 -11.56
C ILE A 346 -13.38 9.25 -10.33
N GLY A 347 -12.34 9.36 -9.51
CA GLY A 347 -12.28 10.19 -8.31
C GLY A 347 -12.47 11.69 -8.58
N GLN A 348 -12.16 12.19 -9.78
CA GLN A 348 -12.33 13.60 -10.16
C GLN A 348 -13.80 14.05 -10.11
N GLY A 349 -14.77 13.14 -10.30
CA GLY A 349 -16.19 13.43 -10.23
C GLY A 349 -16.73 14.29 -11.40
N THR A 350 -15.91 14.54 -12.41
CA THR A 350 -16.26 15.20 -13.68
C THR A 350 -16.38 14.15 -14.79
N THR A 351 -16.82 14.54 -15.99
CA THR A 351 -16.78 13.63 -17.15
C THR A 351 -15.32 13.32 -17.44
N PRO A 352 -14.88 12.04 -17.37
CA PRO A 352 -13.47 11.69 -17.53
C PRO A 352 -13.00 12.03 -18.95
N HIS A 353 -12.14 13.02 -19.08
CA HIS A 353 -11.57 13.41 -20.37
C HIS A 353 -10.63 12.35 -20.93
N ASN A 354 -9.99 11.54 -20.08
CA ASN A 354 -8.94 10.59 -20.45
C ASN A 354 -9.40 9.12 -20.41
N GLN A 355 -10.68 8.83 -20.21
CA GLN A 355 -11.15 7.45 -20.10
C GLN A 355 -10.92 6.64 -21.39
N THR A 356 -11.16 7.25 -22.54
CA THR A 356 -10.92 6.62 -23.84
C THR A 356 -9.44 6.32 -24.05
N GLU A 357 -8.56 7.27 -23.73
CA GLU A 357 -7.11 7.10 -23.84
C GLU A 357 -6.58 5.98 -22.94
N LEU A 358 -7.14 5.82 -21.73
CA LEU A 358 -6.75 4.75 -20.82
C LEU A 358 -7.23 3.37 -21.28
N LEU A 359 -8.40 3.29 -21.94
CA LEU A 359 -8.88 2.07 -22.59
C LEU A 359 -8.01 1.69 -23.80
N GLU A 360 -7.64 2.67 -24.61
CA GLU A 360 -6.72 2.47 -25.73
C GLU A 360 -5.33 2.02 -25.23
N THR A 361 -4.82 2.62 -24.16
CA THR A 361 -3.56 2.20 -23.53
C THR A 361 -3.63 0.74 -23.04
N GLU A 362 -4.76 0.33 -22.45
CA GLU A 362 -4.97 -1.06 -22.00
C GLU A 362 -5.00 -2.03 -23.20
N GLN A 363 -5.68 -1.66 -24.29
CA GLN A 363 -5.68 -2.47 -25.51
C GLN A 363 -4.28 -2.60 -26.10
N LEU A 364 -3.52 -1.50 -26.19
CA LEU A 364 -2.14 -1.52 -26.66
C LEU A 364 -1.23 -2.38 -25.78
N LEU A 365 -1.46 -2.37 -24.46
CA LEU A 365 -0.76 -3.26 -23.52
C LEU A 365 -0.98 -4.73 -23.87
N GLU A 366 -2.25 -5.15 -24.05
CA GLU A 366 -2.57 -6.53 -24.38
C GLU A 366 -2.03 -6.95 -25.76
N GLU A 367 -2.02 -6.03 -26.74
CA GLU A 367 -1.43 -6.28 -28.05
C GLU A 367 0.08 -6.52 -27.93
N VAL A 368 0.81 -5.64 -27.24
CA VAL A 368 2.27 -5.76 -27.02
C VAL A 368 2.64 -7.05 -26.31
N LEU A 369 1.86 -7.44 -25.30
CA LEU A 369 2.09 -8.69 -24.56
C LEU A 369 1.78 -9.94 -25.39
N THR A 370 0.74 -9.88 -26.25
CA THR A 370 0.35 -11.00 -27.12
C THR A 370 1.36 -11.19 -28.26
N GLU A 371 1.94 -10.11 -28.78
CA GLU A 371 2.97 -10.14 -29.81
C GLU A 371 4.32 -10.65 -29.29
N HIS A 372 4.45 -10.87 -27.95
CA HIS A 372 5.70 -11.29 -27.30
C HIS A 372 6.89 -10.38 -27.63
N ASP A 373 6.64 -9.08 -27.67
CA ASP A 373 7.66 -8.10 -27.97
C ASP A 373 8.87 -8.21 -27.02
N CYS A 374 10.06 -7.96 -27.54
CA CYS A 374 11.28 -7.88 -26.75
C CYS A 374 11.22 -6.66 -25.82
N LEU A 375 11.13 -6.90 -24.52
CA LEU A 375 10.99 -5.86 -23.50
C LEU A 375 12.22 -5.74 -22.59
N THR A 376 13.07 -6.78 -22.57
CA THR A 376 14.26 -6.83 -21.70
C THR A 376 15.50 -7.21 -22.48
N ARG A 377 16.68 -6.94 -21.92
CA ARG A 377 17.95 -7.37 -22.53
C ARG A 377 18.07 -8.90 -22.70
N ARG A 378 17.26 -9.68 -21.95
CA ARG A 378 17.25 -11.15 -22.06
C ARG A 378 16.48 -11.63 -23.29
N ASP A 379 15.57 -10.81 -23.80
CA ASP A 379 14.69 -11.12 -24.93
C ASP A 379 15.35 -10.76 -26.28
N LEU A 380 16.52 -10.10 -26.23
CA LEU A 380 17.29 -9.80 -27.44
C LEU A 380 17.79 -11.08 -28.13
N ALA A 381 17.77 -11.08 -29.46
CA ALA A 381 18.30 -12.17 -30.29
C ALA A 381 19.83 -12.34 -30.18
N VAL A 382 20.52 -11.44 -29.48
CA VAL A 382 21.95 -11.50 -29.14
C VAL A 382 22.15 -11.31 -27.63
N ASN A 383 23.27 -11.80 -27.14
CA ASN A 383 23.60 -11.73 -25.71
C ASN A 383 25.06 -11.30 -25.49
N GLY A 384 25.51 -11.30 -24.23
CA GLY A 384 26.88 -10.88 -23.90
C GLY A 384 27.98 -11.68 -24.55
N HIS A 385 27.77 -12.97 -24.86
CA HIS A 385 28.78 -13.82 -25.55
C HIS A 385 28.90 -13.43 -27.02
N ASP A 386 27.79 -13.06 -27.66
CA ASP A 386 27.83 -12.57 -29.04
C ASP A 386 28.64 -11.27 -29.13
N LEU A 387 28.42 -10.34 -28.20
CA LEU A 387 29.20 -9.11 -28.12
C LEU A 387 30.68 -9.32 -27.82
N GLN A 388 31.00 -10.31 -26.99
CA GLN A 388 32.39 -10.73 -26.75
C GLN A 388 33.05 -11.25 -28.05
N ALA A 389 32.30 -12.05 -28.82
CA ALA A 389 32.78 -12.55 -30.12
C ALA A 389 32.95 -11.40 -31.15
N TRP A 390 32.24 -10.29 -30.98
CA TRP A 390 32.40 -9.08 -31.78
C TRP A 390 33.48 -8.13 -31.25
N GLY A 391 34.24 -8.54 -30.24
CA GLY A 391 35.39 -7.79 -29.71
C GLY A 391 35.08 -6.85 -28.55
N VAL A 392 33.86 -6.91 -27.97
CA VAL A 392 33.49 -6.07 -26.82
C VAL A 392 33.81 -6.78 -25.51
N SER A 393 34.32 -6.06 -24.52
CA SER A 393 34.64 -6.64 -23.21
C SER A 393 34.18 -5.74 -22.05
N GLY A 394 34.09 -6.34 -20.88
CA GLY A 394 33.78 -5.61 -19.65
C GLY A 394 32.39 -4.94 -19.64
N ARG A 395 32.33 -3.74 -19.10
CA ARG A 395 31.07 -3.00 -18.87
C ARG A 395 30.42 -2.51 -20.15
N SER A 396 31.18 -2.35 -21.24
CA SER A 396 30.66 -1.94 -22.53
C SER A 396 29.61 -2.92 -23.10
N ILE A 397 29.66 -4.20 -22.74
CA ILE A 397 28.66 -5.20 -23.10
C ILE A 397 27.26 -4.74 -22.65
N GLY A 398 27.13 -4.30 -21.40
CA GLY A 398 25.87 -3.84 -20.82
C GLY A 398 25.33 -2.58 -21.53
N PHE A 399 26.22 -1.70 -21.97
CA PHE A 399 25.87 -0.50 -22.72
C PHE A 399 25.29 -0.87 -24.10
N PHE A 400 26.01 -1.65 -24.91
CA PHE A 400 25.55 -2.02 -26.23
C PHE A 400 24.23 -2.80 -26.20
N LEU A 401 24.06 -3.74 -25.25
CA LEU A 401 22.78 -4.43 -25.08
C LEU A 401 21.63 -3.49 -24.72
N SER A 402 21.90 -2.45 -23.92
CA SER A 402 20.87 -1.45 -23.59
C SER A 402 20.50 -0.60 -24.80
N GLU A 403 21.47 -0.15 -25.58
CA GLU A 403 21.21 0.63 -26.81
C GLU A 403 20.50 -0.19 -27.89
N MET A 404 20.87 -1.47 -28.05
CA MET A 404 20.15 -2.40 -28.91
C MET A 404 18.70 -2.56 -28.46
N LEU A 405 18.48 -2.78 -27.15
CA LEU A 405 17.13 -2.85 -26.61
C LEU A 405 16.33 -1.57 -26.91
N ASN A 406 16.92 -0.39 -26.73
CA ASN A 406 16.27 0.87 -27.07
C ASN A 406 15.79 0.91 -28.52
N ARG A 407 16.62 0.43 -29.48
CA ARG A 407 16.26 0.35 -30.90
C ARG A 407 15.15 -0.67 -31.16
N VAL A 408 15.20 -1.82 -30.49
CA VAL A 408 14.17 -2.87 -30.59
C VAL A 408 12.85 -2.43 -29.97
N LEU A 409 12.86 -1.71 -28.85
CA LEU A 409 11.64 -1.16 -28.23
C LEU A 409 10.92 -0.18 -29.18
N ASP A 410 11.68 0.52 -30.03
CA ASP A 410 11.11 1.40 -31.04
C ASP A 410 10.56 0.63 -32.24
N GLU A 411 11.33 -0.33 -32.72
CA GLU A 411 11.08 -1.13 -33.92
C GLU A 411 11.38 -2.61 -33.64
N PRO A 412 10.38 -3.41 -33.23
CA PRO A 412 10.56 -4.83 -32.82
C PRO A 412 11.20 -5.72 -33.89
N GLU A 413 11.01 -5.39 -35.16
CA GLU A 413 11.62 -6.07 -36.30
C GLU A 413 13.15 -6.01 -36.30
N ASN A 414 13.74 -5.09 -35.56
CA ASN A 414 15.19 -5.02 -35.36
C ASN A 414 15.72 -6.17 -34.47
N ASN A 415 14.87 -6.98 -33.83
CA ASN A 415 15.31 -8.07 -32.95
C ASN A 415 15.69 -9.33 -33.73
N THR A 416 16.58 -9.21 -34.70
CA THR A 416 17.24 -10.32 -35.39
C THR A 416 18.74 -10.21 -35.16
N ARG A 417 19.47 -11.36 -35.21
CA ARG A 417 20.92 -11.38 -34.98
C ARG A 417 21.66 -10.51 -36.00
N GLU A 418 21.22 -10.57 -37.23
CA GLU A 418 21.80 -9.81 -38.37
C GLU A 418 21.61 -8.32 -38.16
N ARG A 419 20.39 -7.91 -37.87
CA ARG A 419 20.08 -6.48 -37.71
C ARG A 419 20.72 -5.90 -36.43
N LEU A 420 20.75 -6.66 -35.33
CA LEU A 420 21.44 -6.24 -34.10
C LEU A 420 22.96 -6.11 -34.31
N LYS A 421 23.55 -6.91 -35.21
CA LYS A 421 24.95 -6.73 -35.56
C LYS A 421 25.19 -5.46 -36.35
N GLU A 422 24.32 -5.15 -37.30
CA GLU A 422 24.38 -3.86 -38.06
C GLU A 422 24.23 -2.68 -37.06
N ILE A 423 23.25 -2.72 -36.17
CA ILE A 423 23.08 -1.69 -35.12
C ILE A 423 24.35 -1.56 -34.27
N PHE A 424 24.99 -2.69 -33.91
CA PHE A 424 26.25 -2.65 -33.20
C PHE A 424 27.35 -1.94 -33.96
N GLU A 425 27.50 -2.22 -35.25
CA GLU A 425 28.48 -1.57 -36.13
C GLU A 425 28.16 -0.07 -36.26
N GLU A 426 26.87 0.31 -36.45
CA GLU A 426 26.41 1.71 -36.43
C GLU A 426 26.76 2.43 -35.14
N LEU A 427 26.55 1.76 -33.96
CA LEU A 427 26.87 2.31 -32.65
C LEU A 427 28.38 2.44 -32.43
N GLN A 428 29.19 1.56 -33.01
CA GLN A 428 30.65 1.69 -33.00
C GLN A 428 31.13 2.83 -33.88
N ASP A 429 30.57 2.97 -35.09
CA ASP A 429 30.96 4.01 -36.03
C ASP A 429 30.38 5.38 -35.64
N GLY A 430 29.19 5.41 -35.04
CA GLY A 430 28.51 6.63 -34.59
C GLY A 430 29.12 7.26 -33.30
N GLN A 431 30.15 6.68 -32.72
CA GLN A 431 30.86 7.26 -31.56
C GLN A 431 31.63 8.55 -31.82
N ASN A 432 31.44 9.17 -32.96
CA ASN A 432 31.96 10.52 -33.23
C ASN A 432 31.16 11.64 -32.53
N GLN A 433 29.92 11.35 -32.12
CA GLN A 433 29.06 12.30 -31.39
C GLN A 433 28.22 11.55 -30.35
N ILE A 434 28.23 12.01 -29.11
CA ILE A 434 27.42 11.48 -28.02
C ILE A 434 26.57 12.58 -27.44
N GLU A 435 25.25 12.36 -27.32
CA GLU A 435 24.32 13.26 -26.66
C GLU A 435 23.92 12.69 -25.29
N LEU A 436 24.02 13.51 -24.26
CA LEU A 436 23.63 13.17 -22.90
C LEU A 436 22.74 14.28 -22.34
N THR A 437 21.78 13.91 -21.51
CA THR A 437 21.02 14.86 -20.71
C THR A 437 21.50 14.77 -19.26
N VAL A 438 21.79 15.93 -18.67
CA VAL A 438 22.33 16.04 -17.32
C VAL A 438 21.44 16.93 -16.49
N SER A 439 21.00 16.45 -15.33
CA SER A 439 20.27 17.23 -14.35
C SER A 439 21.25 17.83 -13.30
N GLY A 440 20.82 18.90 -12.63
CA GLY A 440 21.64 19.59 -11.63
C GLY A 440 22.44 20.79 -12.15
N MET A 441 22.32 21.13 -13.44
CA MET A 441 22.89 22.36 -13.97
C MET A 441 21.94 23.55 -13.73
N SER A 442 22.35 24.52 -12.94
CA SER A 442 21.51 25.68 -12.57
C SER A 442 22.10 27.04 -12.98
N ALA A 443 23.35 27.10 -13.39
CA ALA A 443 24.04 28.35 -13.71
C ALA A 443 25.19 28.15 -14.71
N GLY A 444 25.65 29.23 -15.32
CA GLY A 444 26.77 29.20 -16.27
C GLY A 444 28.09 28.66 -15.70
N CYS A 445 28.28 28.64 -14.38
CA CYS A 445 29.42 27.97 -13.77
C CYS A 445 29.37 26.45 -13.94
N CYS A 446 28.17 25.85 -13.92
CA CYS A 446 27.97 24.41 -14.17
C CYS A 446 28.40 24.04 -15.59
N VAL A 447 28.05 24.88 -16.59
CA VAL A 447 28.48 24.70 -18.00
C VAL A 447 30.01 24.68 -18.12
N ARG A 448 30.68 25.60 -17.44
CA ARG A 448 32.16 25.65 -17.45
C ARG A 448 32.77 24.42 -16.78
N GLU A 449 32.21 23.98 -15.67
CA GLU A 449 32.72 22.82 -14.95
C GLU A 449 32.53 21.53 -15.79
N VAL A 450 31.36 21.35 -16.41
CA VAL A 450 31.11 20.25 -17.34
C VAL A 450 32.12 20.24 -18.48
N ARG A 451 32.36 21.38 -19.16
CA ARG A 451 33.35 21.46 -20.24
C ARG A 451 34.74 21.08 -19.72
N ARG A 452 35.18 21.62 -18.59
CA ARG A 452 36.47 21.31 -17.99
C ARG A 452 36.64 19.84 -17.62
N LEU A 453 35.57 19.17 -17.17
CA LEU A 453 35.58 17.74 -16.89
C LEU A 453 35.75 16.92 -18.16
N MET A 454 35.04 17.29 -19.23
CA MET A 454 35.09 16.60 -20.51
C MET A 454 36.43 16.82 -21.24
N GLU A 455 37.05 17.99 -21.14
CA GLU A 455 38.40 18.27 -21.67
C GLU A 455 39.51 17.41 -21.07
N ARG A 456 39.26 16.77 -19.90
CA ARG A 456 40.21 15.84 -19.27
C ARG A 456 40.13 14.42 -19.83
N ILE A 457 39.16 14.13 -20.69
CA ILE A 457 38.97 12.84 -21.33
C ILE A 457 39.58 12.92 -22.74
N PRO A 458 40.73 12.27 -22.99
CA PRO A 458 41.50 12.46 -24.25
C PRO A 458 40.71 12.18 -25.53
N GLU A 459 39.71 11.27 -25.44
CA GLU A 459 38.88 10.89 -26.56
C GLU A 459 37.80 11.92 -26.90
N VAL A 460 37.55 12.92 -26.03
CA VAL A 460 36.61 14.02 -26.25
C VAL A 460 37.35 15.20 -26.90
N GLN A 461 37.02 15.49 -28.15
CA GLN A 461 37.65 16.58 -28.92
C GLN A 461 36.91 17.91 -28.79
N LYS A 462 35.57 17.86 -28.58
CA LYS A 462 34.71 19.03 -28.42
C LYS A 462 33.54 18.72 -27.53
N THR A 463 33.13 19.69 -26.71
CA THR A 463 31.95 19.59 -25.83
C THR A 463 31.03 20.78 -26.02
N GLU A 464 29.78 20.52 -26.37
CA GLU A 464 28.70 21.51 -26.39
C GLU A 464 27.77 21.26 -25.22
N VAL A 465 27.36 22.31 -24.50
CA VAL A 465 26.49 22.22 -23.33
C VAL A 465 25.40 23.27 -23.47
N VAL A 466 24.14 22.82 -23.38
CA VAL A 466 22.95 23.67 -23.37
C VAL A 466 22.39 23.70 -21.97
N LEU A 467 22.49 24.86 -21.28
CA LEU A 467 22.11 24.99 -19.87
C LEU A 467 20.62 24.74 -19.64
N ASP A 468 19.76 25.31 -20.47
CA ASP A 468 18.30 25.29 -20.30
C ASP A 468 17.68 23.89 -20.44
N SER A 469 18.24 23.05 -21.30
CA SER A 469 17.78 21.68 -21.53
C SER A 469 18.58 20.62 -20.74
N GLY A 470 19.73 21.01 -20.15
CA GLY A 470 20.66 20.07 -19.55
C GLY A 470 21.37 19.17 -20.58
N GLN A 471 21.27 19.47 -21.87
CA GLN A 471 21.84 18.65 -22.93
C GLN A 471 23.35 18.91 -23.07
N ILE A 472 24.10 17.81 -23.18
CA ILE A 472 25.55 17.82 -23.44
C ILE A 472 25.76 17.01 -24.72
N VAL A 473 26.49 17.59 -25.69
CA VAL A 473 26.94 16.91 -26.91
C VAL A 473 28.46 16.83 -26.89
N LEU A 474 28.96 15.59 -26.88
CA LEU A 474 30.39 15.30 -26.91
C LEU A 474 30.78 14.83 -28.34
N TYR A 475 31.83 15.39 -28.87
CA TYR A 475 32.39 15.00 -30.17
C TYR A 475 33.79 14.38 -29.95
N GLY A 476 34.05 13.21 -30.54
CA GLY A 476 35.34 12.52 -30.45
C GLY A 476 35.28 11.08 -30.93
N GLN A 477 36.41 10.38 -30.93
CA GLN A 477 36.49 9.00 -31.36
C GLN A 477 36.57 8.08 -30.14
N LYS A 478 35.68 7.04 -30.08
CA LYS A 478 35.66 6.06 -29.02
C LYS A 478 35.55 6.67 -27.61
N ILE A 479 34.69 7.68 -27.44
CA ILE A 479 34.49 8.37 -26.16
C ILE A 479 34.08 7.35 -25.08
N PRO A 480 34.83 7.25 -23.95
CA PRO A 480 34.54 6.29 -22.88
C PRO A 480 33.38 6.78 -22.03
N LEU A 481 32.15 6.44 -22.38
CA LEU A 481 30.91 6.90 -21.74
C LEU A 481 30.88 6.69 -20.22
N GLU A 482 31.46 5.59 -19.75
CA GLU A 482 31.53 5.32 -18.31
C GLU A 482 32.44 6.33 -17.59
N GLN A 483 33.56 6.68 -18.19
CA GLN A 483 34.46 7.71 -17.64
C GLN A 483 33.79 9.09 -17.66
N VAL A 484 33.04 9.41 -18.72
CA VAL A 484 32.20 10.60 -18.82
C VAL A 484 31.16 10.64 -17.70
N ARG A 485 30.44 9.56 -17.51
CA ARG A 485 29.40 9.44 -16.47
C ARG A 485 29.99 9.57 -15.08
N ASN A 486 31.07 8.87 -14.78
CA ASN A 486 31.75 8.91 -13.50
C ASN A 486 32.27 10.32 -13.17
N ALA A 487 32.83 11.01 -14.18
CA ALA A 487 33.30 12.39 -14.02
C ALA A 487 32.16 13.37 -13.70
N LEU A 488 31.02 13.24 -14.38
CA LEU A 488 29.83 14.06 -14.13
C LEU A 488 29.21 13.77 -12.77
N THR A 489 29.05 12.50 -12.41
CA THR A 489 28.48 12.08 -11.12
C THR A 489 29.36 12.50 -9.95
N ALA A 490 30.69 12.38 -10.07
CA ALA A 490 31.64 12.82 -9.05
C ALA A 490 31.61 14.33 -8.81
N ALA A 491 31.20 15.12 -9.81
CA ALA A 491 31.00 16.54 -9.73
C ALA A 491 29.59 16.97 -9.25
N GLY A 492 28.75 16.00 -8.91
CA GLY A 492 27.40 16.25 -8.37
C GLY A 492 26.32 16.40 -9.44
N PHE A 493 26.59 16.03 -10.69
CA PHE A 493 25.60 16.03 -11.78
C PHE A 493 24.99 14.65 -11.97
N GLU A 494 23.69 14.58 -12.18
CA GLU A 494 22.99 13.34 -12.46
C GLU A 494 22.81 13.20 -13.99
N VAL A 495 23.34 12.11 -14.56
CA VAL A 495 23.22 11.82 -16.00
C VAL A 495 21.92 11.07 -16.23
N VAL A 496 20.99 11.71 -16.94
CA VAL A 496 19.72 11.14 -17.41
C VAL A 496 19.94 10.69 -18.84
N ILE A 497 19.81 9.40 -19.08
CA ILE A 497 19.92 8.80 -20.43
C ILE A 497 18.53 8.61 -21.00
#